data_533105d4fd599bf84971aaf8c3f49f3d
#
_entry.id   533105d4fd599bf84971aaf8c3f49f3d
#
_cell.length_a   1.000
_cell.length_b   1.000
_cell.length_c   1.000
_cell.angle_alpha   90.00
_cell.angle_beta   90.00
_cell.angle_gamma   90.00
#
_symmetry.space_group_name_H-M   'P 1'
#
loop_
_entity.id
_entity.type
_entity.pdbx_description
1 polymer ?
#
loop_
_entity_poly.entity_id
_entity_poly.type
_entity_poly.pdbx_seq_one_letter_code
_entity_poly.pdbx_strand_id
1 'polypeptide(L)'
;MTTYTEKLIGFLNASPVNFLAVRNVCNELLDNGFVQLKAEDAIRNLPEKFFITKNDSAVFAFHLGRRTMADAGFHIIAAHSDSPTFRIKPNAEMTGEGGMVRLNTEAYGGSILNTWFDRPLSLAGRVILRSDDALMPETRLLHIKRPLLVIPNLAIHFNRQVNDGVKLNKQKDMLPILGYVNDKLEGDGLLIRIIADELKIEKERIIDFDLYLYDTTPACLVGLNSEFVSSGRLDDLSMVHAGLEAMTAGDGQADVTRVLAVFDNEETGSGTKQGAGSNFLMSLIQRIVMAQGGCLDDYFRSVEKAFMVSADNAHGFHPNYAEKYDPTNHALLGGGPVIKINAAQKYATDAMSAAAFQQICERAGVPCQRFVNRSDIAGGSTLGNILTSSIAISGVDMGNPVLAMHSVRELASASDHENCIKAFIEFYK
;
A
#
# COMPACT_ATOMS: atom_id res chain seq x y z
N MET A 1 8.40 -22.70 12.60
CA MET A 1 8.57 -21.33 12.05
C MET A 1 7.30 -20.96 11.33
N THR A 2 6.77 -19.78 11.56
CA THR A 2 5.63 -19.23 10.82
C THR A 2 6.02 -19.05 9.36
N THR A 3 5.18 -19.47 8.40
CA THR A 3 5.45 -19.31 6.98
C THR A 3 5.32 -17.86 6.54
N TYR A 4 5.92 -17.47 5.43
CA TYR A 4 5.74 -16.12 4.86
C TYR A 4 4.28 -15.81 4.57
N THR A 5 3.50 -16.81 4.14
CA THR A 5 2.07 -16.67 3.91
C THR A 5 1.28 -16.38 5.20
N GLU A 6 1.59 -17.06 6.30
CA GLU A 6 0.96 -16.79 7.60
C GLU A 6 1.32 -15.40 8.14
N LYS A 7 2.56 -14.96 7.96
CA LYS A 7 2.99 -13.60 8.28
C LYS A 7 2.24 -12.56 7.44
N LEU A 8 2.10 -12.78 6.13
CA LEU A 8 1.31 -11.90 5.24
C LEU A 8 -0.13 -11.76 5.74
N ILE A 9 -0.81 -12.88 6.05
CA ILE A 9 -2.18 -12.87 6.59
C ILE A 9 -2.25 -12.06 7.89
N GLY A 10 -1.30 -12.24 8.79
CA GLY A 10 -1.18 -11.46 10.03
C GLY A 10 -1.02 -9.96 9.74
N PHE A 11 -0.11 -9.60 8.83
CA PHE A 11 0.15 -8.23 8.43
C PHE A 11 -1.08 -7.56 7.80
N LEU A 12 -1.76 -8.22 6.86
CA LEU A 12 -2.99 -7.73 6.22
C LEU A 12 -4.10 -7.47 7.24
N ASN A 13 -4.30 -8.39 8.19
CA ASN A 13 -5.32 -8.26 9.24
C ASN A 13 -5.02 -7.11 10.22
N ALA A 14 -3.74 -6.83 10.47
CA ALA A 14 -3.30 -5.74 11.33
C ALA A 14 -3.28 -4.38 10.61
N SER A 15 -3.36 -4.35 9.28
CA SER A 15 -3.14 -3.18 8.41
C SER A 15 -4.40 -2.81 7.61
N PRO A 16 -5.51 -2.41 8.25
CA PRO A 16 -6.76 -2.09 7.57
C PRO A 16 -6.69 -0.84 6.69
N VAL A 17 -5.73 0.07 6.95
CA VAL A 17 -5.49 1.32 6.22
C VAL A 17 -4.00 1.69 6.26
N ASN A 18 -3.57 2.61 5.38
CA ASN A 18 -2.19 3.07 5.22
C ASN A 18 -1.47 3.43 6.54
N PHE A 19 -2.09 4.22 7.43
CA PHE A 19 -1.48 4.61 8.73
C PHE A 19 -1.13 3.41 9.61
N LEU A 20 -2.01 2.40 9.66
CA LEU A 20 -1.77 1.19 10.43
C LEU A 20 -0.77 0.26 9.73
N ALA A 21 -0.77 0.22 8.40
CA ALA A 21 0.22 -0.52 7.63
C ALA A 21 1.63 0.02 7.91
N VAL A 22 1.83 1.34 7.79
CA VAL A 22 3.12 1.98 8.08
C VAL A 22 3.54 1.79 9.52
N ARG A 23 2.63 1.91 10.50
CA ARG A 23 2.95 1.62 11.91
C ARG A 23 3.45 0.17 12.08
N ASN A 24 2.80 -0.80 11.42
CA ASN A 24 3.22 -2.20 11.52
C ASN A 24 4.58 -2.45 10.85
N VAL A 25 4.85 -1.80 9.71
CA VAL A 25 6.20 -1.80 9.10
C VAL A 25 7.23 -1.21 10.06
N CYS A 26 6.94 -0.07 10.69
CA CYS A 26 7.85 0.56 11.65
C CYS A 26 8.12 -0.35 12.86
N ASN A 27 7.11 -1.01 13.40
CA ASN A 27 7.28 -1.95 14.52
C ASN A 27 8.20 -3.11 14.14
N GLU A 28 7.97 -3.74 12.99
CA GLU A 28 8.81 -4.83 12.49
C GLU A 28 10.26 -4.39 12.24
N LEU A 29 10.46 -3.18 11.71
CA LEU A 29 11.80 -2.59 11.56
C LEU A 29 12.49 -2.38 12.91
N LEU A 30 11.79 -1.84 13.93
CA LEU A 30 12.31 -1.67 15.28
C LEU A 30 12.71 -3.02 15.91
N ASP A 31 11.86 -4.03 15.77
CA ASP A 31 12.11 -5.39 16.28
C ASP A 31 13.33 -6.05 15.60
N ASN A 32 13.69 -5.59 14.39
CA ASN A 32 14.87 -6.04 13.64
C ASN A 32 16.07 -5.07 13.75
N GLY A 33 16.09 -4.21 14.76
CA GLY A 33 17.23 -3.37 15.15
C GLY A 33 17.41 -2.11 14.31
N PHE A 34 16.40 -1.69 13.53
CA PHE A 34 16.41 -0.38 12.88
C PHE A 34 16.11 0.74 13.89
N VAL A 35 16.74 1.90 13.70
CA VAL A 35 16.53 3.09 14.51
C VAL A 35 15.65 4.07 13.76
N GLN A 36 14.59 4.56 14.40
CA GLN A 36 13.77 5.63 13.83
C GLN A 36 14.48 6.97 13.95
N LEU A 37 14.66 7.67 12.85
CA LEU A 37 15.14 9.05 12.78
C LEU A 37 14.01 9.98 12.35
N LYS A 38 14.07 11.24 12.77
CA LYS A 38 13.15 12.27 12.30
C LYS A 38 13.70 13.00 11.08
N ALA A 39 12.82 13.39 10.16
CA ALA A 39 13.21 14.07 8.94
C ALA A 39 13.87 15.43 9.20
N GLU A 40 13.48 16.12 10.28
CA GLU A 40 14.06 17.41 10.71
C GLU A 40 15.41 17.30 11.40
N ASP A 41 15.78 16.13 11.90
CA ASP A 41 17.05 15.95 12.61
C ASP A 41 18.25 16.08 11.68
N ALA A 42 19.37 16.56 12.21
CA ALA A 42 20.62 16.62 11.47
C ALA A 42 21.18 15.19 11.27
N ILE A 43 21.33 14.78 10.02
CA ILE A 43 21.91 13.49 9.67
C ILE A 43 23.45 13.64 9.66
N ARG A 44 24.13 13.34 10.77
CA ARG A 44 25.59 13.43 10.87
C ARG A 44 26.28 12.09 11.16
N ASN A 45 25.69 11.29 12.06
CA ASN A 45 26.20 9.95 12.40
C ASN A 45 25.06 8.97 12.15
N LEU A 46 25.04 8.37 10.96
CA LEU A 46 24.00 7.44 10.54
C LEU A 46 24.18 6.10 11.26
N PRO A 47 23.13 5.56 11.89
CA PRO A 47 23.08 4.14 12.24
C PRO A 47 23.20 3.29 10.98
N GLU A 48 23.70 2.08 11.10
CA GLU A 48 23.76 1.13 9.99
C GLU A 48 22.36 0.82 9.43
N LYS A 49 21.38 0.64 10.33
CA LYS A 49 19.99 0.37 10.03
C LYS A 49 19.12 1.48 10.60
N PHE A 50 18.38 2.17 9.76
CA PHE A 50 17.44 3.22 10.23
C PHE A 50 16.27 3.41 9.27
N PHE A 51 15.23 4.08 9.75
CA PHE A 51 14.11 4.49 8.92
C PHE A 51 13.59 5.86 9.30
N ILE A 52 12.89 6.49 8.35
CA ILE A 52 12.24 7.79 8.49
C ILE A 52 10.81 7.67 7.97
N THR A 53 9.85 8.23 8.69
CA THR A 53 8.46 8.30 8.24
C THR A 53 8.11 9.67 7.65
N LYS A 54 7.09 9.69 6.79
CA LYS A 54 6.49 10.92 6.28
C LYS A 54 4.98 10.85 6.42
N ASN A 55 4.38 11.85 7.08
CA ASN A 55 2.93 11.95 7.27
C ASN A 55 2.30 10.74 8.01
N ASP A 56 3.09 9.93 8.72
CA ASP A 56 2.69 8.67 9.36
C ASP A 56 2.06 7.64 8.39
N SER A 57 2.14 7.87 7.08
CA SER A 57 1.55 7.05 6.03
C SER A 57 2.54 6.59 4.96
N ALA A 58 3.78 7.06 5.02
CA ALA A 58 4.91 6.58 4.20
C ALA A 58 6.13 6.30 5.09
N VAL A 59 6.96 5.32 4.71
CA VAL A 59 8.17 4.94 5.45
C VAL A 59 9.32 4.62 4.49
N PHE A 60 10.51 5.06 4.84
CA PHE A 60 11.74 4.90 4.07
C PHE A 60 12.80 4.29 4.99
N ALA A 61 13.10 3.01 4.77
CA ALA A 61 14.07 2.25 5.55
C ALA A 61 15.38 2.05 4.77
N PHE A 62 16.49 2.17 5.49
CA PHE A 62 17.83 2.07 4.94
C PHE A 62 18.67 1.08 5.76
N HIS A 63 19.32 0.17 5.07
CA HIS A 63 20.41 -0.65 5.62
C HIS A 63 21.66 -0.30 4.83
N LEU A 64 22.55 0.48 5.45
CA LEU A 64 23.75 1.00 4.78
C LEU A 64 24.69 -0.13 4.37
N GLY A 65 25.19 -0.03 3.15
CA GLY A 65 26.20 -0.94 2.63
C GLY A 65 27.57 -0.73 3.28
N ARG A 66 28.47 -1.72 3.14
CA ARG A 66 29.88 -1.59 3.54
C ARG A 66 30.61 -0.50 2.76
N ARG A 67 30.19 -0.26 1.52
CA ARG A 67 30.70 0.80 0.67
C ARG A 67 29.75 2.01 0.69
N THR A 68 30.29 3.20 0.44
CA THR A 68 29.47 4.40 0.35
C THR A 68 28.51 4.32 -0.84
N MET A 69 27.41 5.06 -0.79
CA MET A 69 26.49 5.16 -1.93
C MET A 69 27.19 5.71 -3.18
N ALA A 70 28.14 6.64 -3.01
CA ALA A 70 28.93 7.18 -4.11
C ALA A 70 29.75 6.11 -4.84
N ASP A 71 30.22 5.08 -4.12
CA ASP A 71 31.05 3.99 -4.68
C ASP A 71 30.22 2.84 -5.23
N ALA A 72 29.15 2.43 -4.55
CA ALA A 72 28.39 1.23 -4.85
C ALA A 72 26.96 1.47 -5.38
N GLY A 73 26.44 2.70 -5.26
CA GLY A 73 25.03 2.97 -5.53
C GLY A 73 24.13 2.49 -4.39
N PHE A 74 22.86 2.23 -4.71
CA PHE A 74 21.86 1.72 -3.78
C PHE A 74 20.78 0.92 -4.53
N HIS A 75 20.21 -0.06 -3.85
CA HIS A 75 19.13 -0.89 -4.37
C HIS A 75 17.81 -0.50 -3.68
N ILE A 76 16.80 -0.12 -4.45
CA ILE A 76 15.48 0.28 -3.92
C ILE A 76 14.44 -0.79 -4.25
N ILE A 77 13.66 -1.20 -3.25
CA ILE A 77 12.33 -1.78 -3.43
C ILE A 77 11.34 -0.68 -3.07
N ALA A 78 10.50 -0.29 -4.03
CA ALA A 78 9.48 0.75 -3.86
C ALA A 78 8.09 0.12 -3.96
N ALA A 79 7.21 0.41 -3.00
CA ALA A 79 5.85 -0.10 -2.89
C ALA A 79 4.93 1.00 -2.31
N HIS A 80 3.61 0.74 -2.17
CA HIS A 80 2.71 1.71 -1.57
C HIS A 80 1.85 1.14 -0.44
N SER A 81 1.46 2.01 0.50
CA SER A 81 0.75 1.66 1.72
C SER A 81 -0.77 1.81 1.61
N ASP A 82 -1.24 2.63 0.68
CA ASP A 82 -2.64 2.93 0.46
C ASP A 82 -3.35 1.88 -0.40
N SER A 83 -4.67 1.87 -0.39
CA SER A 83 -5.52 0.97 -1.19
C SER A 83 -6.86 1.65 -1.44
N PRO A 84 -7.59 1.30 -2.51
CA PRO A 84 -8.89 1.89 -2.80
C PRO A 84 -9.90 1.65 -1.70
N THR A 85 -10.58 2.72 -1.25
CA THR A 85 -11.54 2.68 -0.16
C THR A 85 -12.50 3.89 -0.18
N PHE A 86 -13.16 4.17 0.93
CA PHE A 86 -13.99 5.35 1.15
C PHE A 86 -13.52 6.13 2.37
N ARG A 87 -13.20 7.41 2.16
CA ARG A 87 -12.86 8.35 3.23
C ARG A 87 -14.12 8.96 3.83
N ILE A 88 -14.16 9.11 5.14
CA ILE A 88 -15.21 9.85 5.83
C ILE A 88 -15.01 11.35 5.61
N LYS A 89 -16.09 12.05 5.19
CA LYS A 89 -16.05 13.51 5.01
C LYS A 89 -16.10 14.26 6.35
N PRO A 90 -15.60 15.51 6.42
CA PRO A 90 -15.60 16.28 7.68
C PRO A 90 -16.98 16.39 8.35
N ASN A 91 -18.03 16.74 7.60
CA ASN A 91 -19.41 16.70 8.06
C ASN A 91 -19.99 15.32 7.74
N ALA A 92 -19.72 14.36 8.63
CA ALA A 92 -19.88 12.94 8.34
C ALA A 92 -21.33 12.45 8.44
N GLU A 93 -22.13 13.00 9.35
CA GLU A 93 -23.42 12.41 9.71
C GLU A 93 -24.56 12.91 8.84
N MET A 94 -25.41 11.99 8.40
CA MET A 94 -26.61 12.26 7.61
C MET A 94 -27.78 11.49 8.24
N THR A 95 -28.67 12.20 8.93
CA THR A 95 -29.89 11.60 9.53
C THR A 95 -30.99 11.53 8.48
N GLY A 96 -31.60 10.36 8.33
CA GLY A 96 -32.71 10.07 7.43
C GLY A 96 -34.01 9.79 8.19
N GLU A 97 -35.03 9.37 7.45
CA GLU A 97 -36.30 8.92 8.03
C GLU A 97 -36.09 7.80 9.05
N GLY A 98 -36.93 7.79 10.08
CA GLY A 98 -36.83 6.78 11.16
C GLY A 98 -35.62 6.93 12.05
N GLY A 99 -34.93 8.09 12.02
CA GLY A 99 -33.75 8.33 12.83
C GLY A 99 -32.51 7.53 12.36
N MET A 100 -32.52 6.99 11.15
CA MET A 100 -31.39 6.25 10.63
C MET A 100 -30.22 7.19 10.30
N VAL A 101 -29.06 6.94 10.87
CA VAL A 101 -27.83 7.70 10.60
C VAL A 101 -26.97 6.96 9.59
N ARG A 102 -26.55 7.69 8.56
CA ARG A 102 -25.58 7.26 7.54
C ARG A 102 -24.34 8.14 7.62
N LEU A 103 -23.21 7.62 7.20
CA LEU A 103 -21.99 8.42 7.05
C LEU A 103 -21.82 8.89 5.61
N ASN A 104 -21.48 10.17 5.46
CA ASN A 104 -21.12 10.78 4.19
C ASN A 104 -19.67 10.43 3.85
N THR A 105 -19.47 9.78 2.72
CA THR A 105 -18.18 9.27 2.29
C THR A 105 -17.74 9.85 0.96
N GLU A 106 -16.45 9.81 0.71
CA GLU A 106 -15.81 10.11 -0.56
C GLU A 106 -14.98 8.91 -1.01
N ALA A 107 -15.11 8.52 -2.28
CA ALA A 107 -14.31 7.43 -2.81
C ALA A 107 -12.83 7.86 -2.88
N TYR A 108 -11.96 7.03 -2.34
CA TYR A 108 -10.51 7.13 -2.43
C TYR A 108 -10.02 6.07 -3.40
N GLY A 109 -9.33 6.49 -4.47
CA GLY A 109 -8.87 5.59 -5.52
C GLY A 109 -9.98 5.01 -6.42
N GLY A 110 -9.65 3.94 -7.11
CA GLY A 110 -10.45 3.30 -8.15
C GLY A 110 -11.20 2.03 -7.72
N SER A 111 -11.94 2.02 -6.59
CA SER A 111 -12.65 0.84 -6.06
C SER A 111 -13.65 0.23 -7.04
N ILE A 112 -13.77 -1.10 -7.05
CA ILE A 112 -14.89 -1.83 -7.66
C ILE A 112 -16.10 -1.70 -6.71
N LEU A 113 -16.97 -0.70 -6.94
CA LEU A 113 -17.97 -0.23 -6.00
C LEU A 113 -18.95 -1.32 -5.52
N ASN A 114 -19.43 -2.20 -6.43
CA ASN A 114 -20.41 -3.24 -6.10
C ASN A 114 -19.90 -4.28 -5.11
N THR A 115 -18.59 -4.41 -4.93
CA THR A 115 -17.99 -5.36 -3.98
C THR A 115 -18.09 -4.91 -2.53
N TRP A 116 -18.41 -3.63 -2.29
CA TRP A 116 -18.54 -3.03 -0.97
C TRP A 116 -19.93 -3.18 -0.35
N PHE A 117 -20.94 -3.57 -1.15
CA PHE A 117 -22.29 -3.80 -0.64
C PHE A 117 -22.35 -5.04 0.26
N ASP A 118 -23.26 -4.98 1.24
CA ASP A 118 -23.64 -6.08 2.14
C ASP A 118 -22.46 -6.66 2.97
N ARG A 119 -21.37 -5.89 3.08
CA ARG A 119 -20.18 -6.27 3.84
C ARG A 119 -20.24 -5.75 5.27
N PRO A 120 -19.70 -6.51 6.25
CA PRO A 120 -19.49 -6.00 7.59
C PRO A 120 -18.28 -5.04 7.58
N LEU A 121 -18.56 -3.73 7.56
CA LEU A 121 -17.53 -2.69 7.48
C LEU A 121 -17.23 -2.07 8.84
N SER A 122 -16.07 -1.43 8.95
CA SER A 122 -15.71 -0.62 10.11
C SER A 122 -14.81 0.55 9.71
N LEU A 123 -14.29 1.27 10.71
CA LEU A 123 -13.48 2.46 10.55
C LEU A 123 -12.07 2.25 11.11
N ALA A 124 -11.10 2.74 10.37
CA ALA A 124 -9.72 2.86 10.81
C ALA A 124 -9.08 4.13 10.22
N GLY A 125 -8.00 4.61 10.84
CA GLY A 125 -7.28 5.78 10.37
C GLY A 125 -6.56 6.50 11.49
N ARG A 126 -6.45 7.83 11.38
CA ARG A 126 -5.88 8.68 12.41
C ARG A 126 -6.87 9.74 12.88
N VAL A 127 -6.75 10.12 14.13
CA VAL A 127 -7.52 11.17 14.80
C VAL A 127 -6.53 12.23 15.26
N ILE A 128 -6.86 13.49 15.02
CA ILE A 128 -6.03 14.64 15.37
C ILE A 128 -6.59 15.30 16.63
N LEU A 129 -5.75 15.42 17.62
CA LEU A 129 -6.10 15.97 18.92
C LEU A 129 -5.44 17.34 19.15
N ARG A 130 -6.06 18.15 20.03
CA ARG A 130 -5.46 19.40 20.49
C ARG A 130 -4.14 19.15 21.20
N SER A 131 -3.17 20.02 20.91
CA SER A 131 -1.89 20.12 21.59
C SER A 131 -1.63 21.58 21.96
N ASP A 132 -0.61 21.85 22.74
CA ASP A 132 -0.20 23.20 23.10
C ASP A 132 0.42 23.95 21.91
N ASP A 133 1.05 23.22 20.98
CA ASP A 133 1.56 23.76 19.72
C ASP A 133 0.55 23.55 18.59
N ALA A 134 -0.05 24.63 18.10
CA ALA A 134 -1.06 24.58 17.03
C ALA A 134 -0.52 24.02 15.71
N LEU A 135 0.79 24.08 15.46
CA LEU A 135 1.43 23.54 14.24
C LEU A 135 1.84 22.07 14.39
N MET A 136 1.83 21.54 15.62
CA MET A 136 2.19 20.17 15.96
C MET A 136 1.06 19.47 16.76
N PRO A 137 -0.12 19.27 16.16
CA PRO A 137 -1.22 18.60 16.84
C PRO A 137 -0.86 17.15 17.17
N GLU A 138 -1.43 16.61 18.25
CA GLU A 138 -1.22 15.21 18.63
C GLU A 138 -1.98 14.29 17.68
N THR A 139 -1.36 13.18 17.26
CA THR A 139 -1.99 12.15 16.42
C THR A 139 -2.24 10.88 17.21
N ARG A 140 -3.44 10.31 17.08
CA ARG A 140 -3.79 8.97 17.60
C ARG A 140 -4.32 8.10 16.46
N LEU A 141 -3.87 6.84 16.42
CA LEU A 141 -4.41 5.87 15.48
C LEU A 141 -5.68 5.23 16.04
N LEU A 142 -6.69 5.14 15.19
CA LEU A 142 -7.97 4.49 15.47
C LEU A 142 -8.08 3.20 14.67
N HIS A 143 -8.50 2.12 15.32
CA HIS A 143 -8.84 0.85 14.68
C HIS A 143 -10.05 0.21 15.38
N ILE A 144 -11.24 0.46 14.89
CA ILE A 144 -12.47 -0.13 15.41
C ILE A 144 -12.59 -1.54 14.82
N LYS A 145 -12.24 -2.57 15.58
CA LYS A 145 -12.15 -3.96 15.09
C LYS A 145 -13.50 -4.65 14.92
N ARG A 146 -14.54 -4.18 15.64
CA ARG A 146 -15.89 -4.75 15.49
C ARG A 146 -16.57 -4.26 14.22
N PRO A 147 -17.46 -5.05 13.58
CA PRO A 147 -18.34 -4.54 12.54
C PRO A 147 -19.18 -3.38 13.09
N LEU A 148 -19.17 -2.25 12.38
CA LEU A 148 -19.83 -1.01 12.78
C LEU A 148 -20.82 -0.52 11.73
N LEU A 149 -20.55 -0.79 10.46
CA LEU A 149 -21.19 -0.17 9.30
C LEU A 149 -21.57 -1.21 8.26
N VAL A 150 -22.56 -0.88 7.45
CA VAL A 150 -22.92 -1.64 6.25
C VAL A 150 -23.44 -0.71 5.16
N ILE A 151 -23.10 -0.98 3.90
CA ILE A 151 -23.71 -0.37 2.72
C ILE A 151 -24.68 -1.40 2.16
N PRO A 152 -26.01 -1.30 2.41
CA PRO A 152 -26.94 -2.31 1.96
C PRO A 152 -27.27 -2.16 0.48
N ASN A 153 -27.37 -3.27 -0.24
CA ASN A 153 -27.95 -3.29 -1.57
C ASN A 153 -29.45 -2.91 -1.55
N LEU A 154 -29.91 -2.38 -2.67
CA LEU A 154 -31.36 -2.25 -2.89
C LEU A 154 -31.93 -3.64 -3.22
N ALA A 155 -33.04 -4.00 -2.57
CA ALA A 155 -33.68 -5.29 -2.82
C ALA A 155 -34.01 -5.48 -4.31
N ILE A 156 -33.83 -6.68 -4.82
CA ILE A 156 -34.04 -7.00 -6.24
C ILE A 156 -35.44 -6.60 -6.75
N HIS A 157 -36.42 -6.60 -5.87
CA HIS A 157 -37.79 -6.19 -6.22
C HIS A 157 -37.90 -4.72 -6.68
N PHE A 158 -37.01 -3.86 -6.22
CA PHE A 158 -36.92 -2.45 -6.59
C PHE A 158 -35.82 -2.18 -7.64
N ASN A 159 -35.02 -3.20 -7.98
CA ASN A 159 -33.94 -3.10 -8.96
C ASN A 159 -33.78 -4.42 -9.73
N ARG A 160 -34.78 -4.74 -10.55
CA ARG A 160 -34.84 -6.04 -11.26
C ARG A 160 -33.75 -6.23 -12.30
N GLN A 161 -33.10 -5.15 -12.73
CA GLN A 161 -32.00 -5.16 -13.71
C GLN A 161 -30.60 -5.19 -13.07
N VAL A 162 -30.51 -5.38 -11.75
CA VAL A 162 -29.24 -5.33 -11.03
C VAL A 162 -28.18 -6.28 -11.62
N ASN A 163 -28.61 -7.43 -12.15
CA ASN A 163 -27.72 -8.43 -12.75
C ASN A 163 -27.35 -8.12 -14.21
N ASP A 164 -28.01 -7.15 -14.85
CA ASP A 164 -27.71 -6.70 -16.23
C ASP A 164 -26.70 -5.53 -16.24
N GLY A 165 -26.26 -5.10 -15.05
CA GLY A 165 -25.33 -4.01 -14.82
C GLY A 165 -26.03 -2.72 -14.39
N VAL A 166 -25.56 -2.15 -13.27
CA VAL A 166 -26.09 -0.91 -12.69
C VAL A 166 -24.97 0.11 -12.57
N LYS A 167 -25.20 1.31 -13.09
CA LYS A 167 -24.30 2.45 -12.89
C LYS A 167 -24.48 2.97 -11.47
N LEU A 168 -23.51 2.73 -10.60
CA LEU A 168 -23.48 3.20 -9.23
C LEU A 168 -23.04 4.66 -9.13
N ASN A 169 -23.71 5.41 -8.27
CA ASN A 169 -23.38 6.80 -7.94
C ASN A 169 -22.69 6.85 -6.56
N LYS A 170 -21.44 7.27 -6.55
CA LYS A 170 -20.59 7.30 -5.33
C LYS A 170 -21.23 8.14 -4.21
N GLN A 171 -21.92 9.25 -4.53
CA GLN A 171 -22.53 10.15 -3.53
C GLN A 171 -23.85 9.63 -2.98
N LYS A 172 -24.57 8.80 -3.74
CA LYS A 172 -25.92 8.32 -3.38
C LYS A 172 -25.91 6.88 -2.85
N ASP A 173 -25.17 6.00 -3.55
CA ASP A 173 -25.28 4.56 -3.34
C ASP A 173 -24.27 4.03 -2.34
N MET A 174 -23.17 4.78 -2.09
CA MET A 174 -22.02 4.32 -1.27
C MET A 174 -22.01 4.95 0.13
N LEU A 175 -23.19 5.18 0.74
CA LEU A 175 -23.31 5.77 2.06
C LEU A 175 -23.61 4.68 3.11
N PRO A 176 -22.64 4.32 3.97
CA PRO A 176 -22.82 3.28 4.96
C PRO A 176 -23.77 3.71 6.08
N ILE A 177 -24.62 2.78 6.51
CA ILE A 177 -25.49 2.93 7.67
C ILE A 177 -24.66 2.70 8.93
N LEU A 178 -24.77 3.62 9.88
CA LEU A 178 -24.11 3.54 11.19
C LEU A 178 -25.07 3.01 12.28
N GLY A 179 -26.34 3.40 12.26
CA GLY A 179 -27.32 2.99 13.26
C GLY A 179 -28.54 3.88 13.32
N TYR A 180 -29.26 3.79 14.43
CA TYR A 180 -30.44 4.63 14.72
C TYR A 180 -30.08 5.67 15.78
N VAL A 181 -30.57 6.89 15.61
CA VAL A 181 -30.67 7.90 16.66
C VAL A 181 -31.96 7.65 17.43
N ASN A 182 -31.86 7.51 18.72
CA ASN A 182 -33.01 7.47 19.64
C ASN A 182 -32.83 8.54 20.73
N ASP A 183 -33.81 8.70 21.60
CA ASP A 183 -33.80 9.72 22.67
C ASP A 183 -32.54 9.68 23.59
N LYS A 184 -31.76 8.60 23.55
CA LYS A 184 -30.50 8.44 24.30
C LYS A 184 -29.27 8.81 23.48
N LEU A 185 -29.38 8.86 22.17
CA LEU A 185 -28.35 9.24 21.21
C LEU A 185 -28.75 10.61 20.65
N GLU A 186 -28.65 11.64 21.47
CA GLU A 186 -28.88 13.01 21.02
C GLU A 186 -28.04 13.30 19.78
N GLY A 187 -28.67 14.00 18.80
CA GLY A 187 -28.12 14.32 17.47
C GLY A 187 -26.65 14.68 17.42
N ASP A 188 -26.20 15.45 16.54
CA ASP A 188 -24.85 15.92 16.23
C ASP A 188 -23.66 15.35 17.03
N GLY A 189 -22.71 14.72 16.32
CA GLY A 189 -21.44 14.25 16.89
C GLY A 189 -21.46 12.81 17.39
N LEU A 190 -22.34 11.95 16.87
CA LEU A 190 -22.36 10.51 17.19
C LEU A 190 -21.02 9.85 16.81
N LEU A 191 -20.47 10.15 15.63
CA LEU A 191 -19.18 9.64 15.20
C LEU A 191 -18.05 10.07 16.13
N ILE A 192 -18.04 11.36 16.52
CA ILE A 192 -17.02 11.90 17.46
C ILE A 192 -17.11 11.21 18.82
N ARG A 193 -18.33 10.91 19.32
CA ARG A 193 -18.50 10.15 20.57
C ARG A 193 -17.96 8.72 20.42
N ILE A 194 -18.27 8.03 19.33
CA ILE A 194 -17.74 6.68 19.06
C ILE A 194 -16.19 6.71 19.04
N ILE A 195 -15.59 7.71 18.38
CA ILE A 195 -14.13 7.88 18.35
C ILE A 195 -13.57 8.13 19.75
N ALA A 196 -14.20 9.03 20.53
CA ALA A 196 -13.78 9.37 21.87
C ALA A 196 -13.84 8.16 22.82
N ASP A 197 -14.92 7.39 22.76
CA ASP A 197 -15.11 6.16 23.54
C ASP A 197 -14.06 5.09 23.19
N GLU A 198 -13.80 4.88 21.90
CA GLU A 198 -12.82 3.89 21.43
C GLU A 198 -11.38 4.26 21.84
N LEU A 199 -11.04 5.55 21.77
CA LEU A 199 -9.73 6.06 22.17
C LEU A 199 -9.62 6.35 23.68
N LYS A 200 -10.73 6.33 24.42
CA LYS A 200 -10.84 6.65 25.86
C LYS A 200 -10.33 8.07 26.15
N ILE A 201 -10.82 9.04 25.40
CA ILE A 201 -10.46 10.46 25.52
C ILE A 201 -11.71 11.35 25.57
N GLU A 202 -11.55 12.57 26.05
CA GLU A 202 -12.62 13.58 26.00
C GLU A 202 -12.84 14.01 24.55
N LYS A 203 -14.12 14.05 24.10
CA LYS A 203 -14.48 14.37 22.71
C LYS A 203 -14.02 15.78 22.28
N GLU A 204 -13.94 16.72 23.24
CA GLU A 204 -13.50 18.11 23.03
C GLU A 204 -12.03 18.22 22.63
N ARG A 205 -11.25 17.17 22.85
CA ARG A 205 -9.85 17.11 22.40
C ARG A 205 -9.75 16.81 20.91
N ILE A 206 -10.77 16.18 20.31
CA ILE A 206 -10.76 15.80 18.88
C ILE A 206 -10.98 17.06 18.04
N ILE A 207 -10.06 17.33 17.10
CA ILE A 207 -10.15 18.47 16.18
C ILE A 207 -10.54 18.02 14.78
N ASP A 208 -9.92 16.92 14.31
CA ASP A 208 -10.09 16.42 12.95
C ASP A 208 -9.73 14.93 12.86
N PHE A 209 -9.93 14.33 11.71
CA PHE A 209 -9.61 12.92 11.46
C PHE A 209 -9.38 12.64 9.97
N ASP A 210 -8.56 11.63 9.69
CA ASP A 210 -8.48 10.92 8.41
C ASP A 210 -8.94 9.48 8.65
N LEU A 211 -10.23 9.21 8.45
CA LEU A 211 -10.85 7.90 8.67
C LEU A 211 -11.32 7.29 7.36
N TYR A 212 -11.11 5.99 7.23
CA TYR A 212 -11.46 5.20 6.06
C TYR A 212 -12.29 3.98 6.44
N LEU A 213 -13.17 3.56 5.53
CA LEU A 213 -13.87 2.28 5.63
C LEU A 213 -12.91 1.13 5.38
N TYR A 214 -13.15 0.01 6.04
CA TYR A 214 -12.51 -1.25 5.69
C TYR A 214 -13.45 -2.44 5.94
N ASP A 215 -13.30 -3.53 5.18
CA ASP A 215 -14.00 -4.79 5.41
C ASP A 215 -13.38 -5.52 6.61
N THR A 216 -14.21 -5.84 7.61
CA THR A 216 -13.77 -6.53 8.84
C THR A 216 -13.55 -8.01 8.65
N THR A 217 -13.88 -8.57 7.47
CA THR A 217 -13.66 -9.99 7.17
C THR A 217 -12.16 -10.27 7.09
N PRO A 218 -11.60 -11.16 7.93
CA PRO A 218 -10.18 -11.43 7.94
C PRO A 218 -9.65 -11.99 6.61
N ALA A 219 -8.37 -11.73 6.32
CA ALA A 219 -7.63 -12.45 5.31
C ALA A 219 -7.62 -13.96 5.62
N CYS A 220 -7.75 -14.79 4.61
CA CYS A 220 -7.77 -16.25 4.78
C CYS A 220 -7.17 -16.96 3.57
N LEU A 221 -6.77 -18.22 3.80
CA LEU A 221 -6.44 -19.13 2.72
C LEU A 221 -7.72 -19.73 2.13
N VAL A 222 -7.74 -19.87 0.81
CA VAL A 222 -8.81 -20.51 0.04
C VAL A 222 -8.23 -21.40 -1.05
N GLY A 223 -9.05 -22.26 -1.61
CA GLY A 223 -8.67 -23.23 -2.61
C GLY A 223 -8.63 -24.65 -2.08
N LEU A 224 -8.52 -25.64 -2.99
CA LEU A 224 -8.57 -27.07 -2.65
C LEU A 224 -7.45 -27.47 -1.67
N ASN A 225 -6.26 -26.86 -1.83
CA ASN A 225 -5.09 -27.12 -1.01
C ASN A 225 -4.59 -25.84 -0.30
N SER A 226 -5.48 -24.86 -0.08
CA SER A 226 -5.12 -23.56 0.53
C SER A 226 -4.06 -22.79 -0.25
N GLU A 227 -4.07 -22.90 -1.58
CA GLU A 227 -3.07 -22.32 -2.48
C GLU A 227 -3.22 -20.83 -2.72
N PHE A 228 -4.37 -20.24 -2.34
CA PHE A 228 -4.64 -18.82 -2.56
C PHE A 228 -4.82 -18.05 -1.25
N VAL A 229 -4.40 -16.81 -1.25
CA VAL A 229 -4.72 -15.81 -0.22
C VAL A 229 -5.89 -14.97 -0.71
N SER A 230 -6.99 -14.94 0.04
CA SER A 230 -8.12 -14.04 -0.19
C SER A 230 -8.14 -12.95 0.86
N SER A 231 -7.96 -11.71 0.44
CA SER A 231 -7.95 -10.53 1.30
C SER A 231 -8.24 -9.26 0.49
N GLY A 232 -8.69 -8.22 1.13
CA GLY A 232 -8.55 -6.87 0.57
C GLY A 232 -7.12 -6.37 0.71
N ARG A 233 -6.76 -5.33 -0.04
CA ARG A 233 -5.47 -4.62 0.07
C ARG A 233 -4.24 -5.51 -0.21
N LEU A 234 -4.41 -6.60 -0.96
CA LEU A 234 -3.26 -7.33 -1.51
C LEU A 234 -2.43 -6.38 -2.38
N ASP A 235 -3.13 -5.58 -3.16
CA ASP A 235 -2.63 -4.38 -3.79
C ASP A 235 -2.64 -3.23 -2.78
N ASP A 236 -1.49 -2.75 -2.26
CA ASP A 236 -0.14 -3.22 -2.57
C ASP A 236 0.56 -3.75 -1.30
N LEU A 237 -0.21 -4.03 -0.23
CA LEU A 237 0.36 -4.48 1.04
C LEU A 237 1.10 -5.82 0.94
N SER A 238 0.82 -6.64 -0.09
CA SER A 238 1.59 -7.85 -0.33
C SER A 238 3.03 -7.54 -0.79
N MET A 239 3.23 -6.49 -1.58
CA MET A 239 4.57 -6.05 -1.99
C MET A 239 5.29 -5.31 -0.86
N VAL A 240 4.58 -4.48 -0.09
CA VAL A 240 5.11 -3.88 1.15
C VAL A 240 5.65 -4.96 2.08
N HIS A 241 4.86 -6.02 2.34
CA HIS A 241 5.28 -7.14 3.19
C HIS A 241 6.46 -7.90 2.59
N ALA A 242 6.46 -8.16 1.28
CA ALA A 242 7.59 -8.85 0.63
C ALA A 242 8.89 -8.04 0.72
N GLY A 243 8.81 -6.72 0.50
CA GLY A 243 9.96 -5.81 0.67
C GLY A 243 10.45 -5.75 2.12
N LEU A 244 9.54 -5.74 3.09
CA LEU A 244 9.87 -5.75 4.52
C LEU A 244 10.57 -7.04 4.94
N GLU A 245 10.05 -8.21 4.55
CA GLU A 245 10.69 -9.51 4.81
C GLU A 245 12.09 -9.59 4.18
N ALA A 246 12.27 -9.05 2.97
CA ALA A 246 13.58 -9.00 2.33
C ALA A 246 14.55 -8.02 3.02
N MET A 247 14.06 -6.85 3.48
CA MET A 247 14.85 -5.85 4.20
C MET A 247 15.35 -6.38 5.55
N THR A 248 14.53 -7.20 6.21
CA THR A 248 14.83 -7.78 7.53
C THR A 248 15.46 -9.17 7.45
N ALA A 249 15.61 -9.75 6.24
CA ALA A 249 16.21 -11.06 6.04
C ALA A 249 17.71 -11.04 6.32
N GLY A 250 18.12 -11.62 7.45
CA GLY A 250 19.51 -11.81 7.85
C GLY A 250 20.22 -10.54 8.32
N ASP A 251 21.29 -10.74 9.07
CA ASP A 251 22.09 -9.63 9.67
C ASP A 251 23.29 -9.22 8.82
N GLY A 252 23.46 -9.83 7.64
CA GLY A 252 24.61 -9.58 6.78
C GLY A 252 24.52 -8.22 6.06
N GLN A 253 25.53 -7.37 6.29
CA GLN A 253 25.70 -6.13 5.54
C GLN A 253 26.18 -6.45 4.12
N ALA A 254 25.44 -5.99 3.10
CA ALA A 254 25.84 -6.06 1.70
C ALA A 254 26.91 -4.99 1.37
N ASP A 255 27.48 -5.02 0.17
CA ASP A 255 28.34 -3.94 -0.30
C ASP A 255 27.51 -2.69 -0.65
N VAL A 256 26.32 -2.89 -1.19
CA VAL A 256 25.40 -1.84 -1.63
C VAL A 256 24.40 -1.48 -0.52
N THR A 257 24.00 -0.22 -0.42
CA THR A 257 22.95 0.22 0.49
C THR A 257 21.57 -0.28 0.00
N ARG A 258 20.83 -0.93 0.89
CA ARG A 258 19.45 -1.40 0.64
C ARG A 258 18.46 -0.34 1.09
N VAL A 259 17.43 -0.13 0.28
CA VAL A 259 16.37 0.87 0.56
C VAL A 259 15.00 0.22 0.36
N LEU A 260 14.14 0.27 1.37
CA LEU A 260 12.71 -0.01 1.24
C LEU A 260 11.97 1.32 1.31
N ALA A 261 11.31 1.70 0.22
CA ALA A 261 10.55 2.94 0.11
C ALA A 261 9.05 2.60 -0.03
N VAL A 262 8.28 2.81 1.03
CA VAL A 262 6.82 2.61 1.03
C VAL A 262 6.16 3.97 0.97
N PHE A 263 5.56 4.28 -0.16
CA PHE A 263 4.88 5.54 -0.43
C PHE A 263 3.40 5.49 -0.04
N ASP A 264 2.75 6.64 -0.04
CA ASP A 264 1.30 6.78 0.13
C ASP A 264 0.70 7.48 -1.10
N ASN A 265 -0.62 7.38 -1.25
CA ASN A 265 -1.40 8.05 -2.31
C ASN A 265 -1.06 7.61 -3.76
N GLU A 266 -0.56 6.40 -3.95
CA GLU A 266 -0.40 5.84 -5.29
C GLU A 266 -1.75 5.81 -6.00
N GLU A 267 -2.78 5.31 -5.35
CA GLU A 267 -4.15 5.14 -5.84
C GLU A 267 -4.86 6.44 -6.24
N THR A 268 -4.26 7.56 -5.92
CA THR A 268 -4.75 8.91 -6.24
C THR A 268 -3.75 9.75 -7.03
N GLY A 269 -2.72 9.11 -7.59
CA GLY A 269 -1.77 9.70 -8.53
C GLY A 269 -0.47 10.23 -7.94
N SER A 270 -0.10 9.82 -6.73
CA SER A 270 1.22 10.08 -6.09
C SER A 270 1.62 11.56 -5.90
N GLY A 271 0.73 12.52 -6.17
CA GLY A 271 1.03 13.97 -6.20
C GLY A 271 1.03 14.66 -4.82
N THR A 272 1.47 13.97 -3.75
CA THR A 272 1.48 14.49 -2.37
C THR A 272 2.90 14.50 -1.78
N LYS A 273 3.08 15.17 -0.62
CA LYS A 273 4.38 15.22 0.07
C LYS A 273 4.90 13.85 0.54
N GLN A 274 4.05 12.84 0.66
CA GLN A 274 4.35 11.46 1.04
C GLN A 274 4.23 10.47 -0.13
N GLY A 275 3.81 10.93 -1.30
CA GLY A 275 3.69 10.13 -2.51
C GLY A 275 4.98 10.06 -3.32
N ALA A 276 5.02 9.15 -4.30
CA ALA A 276 6.18 8.93 -5.15
C ALA A 276 6.56 10.15 -6.02
N GLY A 277 5.61 11.06 -6.28
CA GLY A 277 5.86 12.32 -6.99
C GLY A 277 6.56 13.39 -6.16
N SER A 278 6.81 13.17 -4.86
CA SER A 278 7.54 14.12 -4.02
C SER A 278 9.06 13.99 -4.19
N ASN A 279 9.78 15.04 -3.82
CA ASN A 279 11.26 15.00 -3.77
C ASN A 279 11.79 14.40 -2.45
N PHE A 280 10.94 13.81 -1.60
CA PHE A 280 11.34 13.43 -0.25
C PHE A 280 12.41 12.34 -0.23
N LEU A 281 12.23 11.24 -0.99
CA LEU A 281 13.22 10.18 -1.11
C LEU A 281 14.55 10.69 -1.66
N MET A 282 14.52 11.53 -2.71
CA MET A 282 15.72 12.15 -3.27
C MET A 282 16.48 12.96 -2.23
N SER A 283 15.75 13.78 -1.47
CA SER A 283 16.35 14.60 -0.40
C SER A 283 16.99 13.73 0.69
N LEU A 284 16.39 12.60 1.03
CA LEU A 284 16.98 11.65 2.00
C LEU A 284 18.27 11.03 1.44
N ILE A 285 18.26 10.52 0.22
CA ILE A 285 19.45 9.92 -0.43
C ILE A 285 20.58 10.95 -0.50
N GLN A 286 20.28 12.19 -0.93
CA GLN A 286 21.27 13.26 -0.98
C GLN A 286 21.87 13.55 0.39
N ARG A 287 21.05 13.64 1.43
CA ARG A 287 21.51 13.86 2.82
C ARG A 287 22.39 12.70 3.32
N ILE A 288 22.04 11.46 2.96
CA ILE A 288 22.82 10.26 3.32
C ILE A 288 24.20 10.28 2.65
N VAL A 289 24.25 10.56 1.33
CA VAL A 289 25.53 10.68 0.60
C VAL A 289 26.43 11.74 1.24
N MET A 290 25.87 12.92 1.58
CA MET A 290 26.62 13.96 2.26
C MET A 290 27.09 13.54 3.67
N ALA A 291 26.24 12.81 4.41
CA ALA A 291 26.61 12.30 5.73
C ALA A 291 27.72 11.23 5.68
N GLN A 292 27.85 10.53 4.55
CA GLN A 292 28.95 9.60 4.26
C GLN A 292 30.24 10.32 3.80
N GLY A 293 30.27 11.66 3.80
CA GLY A 293 31.41 12.48 3.38
C GLY A 293 31.45 12.80 1.89
N GLY A 294 30.40 12.46 1.12
CA GLY A 294 30.28 12.76 -0.29
C GLY A 294 29.83 14.21 -0.56
N CYS A 295 29.87 14.60 -1.82
CA CYS A 295 29.41 15.88 -2.33
C CYS A 295 28.19 15.71 -3.28
N LEU A 296 27.72 16.79 -3.88
CA LEU A 296 26.60 16.75 -4.83
C LEU A 296 26.89 15.91 -6.08
N ASP A 297 28.12 15.93 -6.59
CA ASP A 297 28.53 15.08 -7.71
C ASP A 297 28.48 13.59 -7.32
N ASP A 298 28.89 13.25 -6.11
CA ASP A 298 28.80 11.90 -5.59
C ASP A 298 27.35 11.40 -5.46
N TYR A 299 26.41 12.32 -5.14
CA TYR A 299 24.98 12.01 -5.18
C TYR A 299 24.52 11.63 -6.60
N PHE A 300 24.83 12.41 -7.62
CA PHE A 300 24.46 12.10 -9.00
C PHE A 300 25.09 10.80 -9.48
N ARG A 301 26.37 10.56 -9.15
CA ARG A 301 27.06 9.31 -9.46
C ARG A 301 26.45 8.10 -8.74
N SER A 302 25.93 8.28 -7.54
CA SER A 302 25.27 7.20 -6.79
C SER A 302 23.94 6.81 -7.43
N VAL A 303 23.19 7.78 -7.99
CA VAL A 303 21.95 7.55 -8.74
C VAL A 303 22.20 6.73 -10.01
N GLU A 304 23.25 7.04 -10.76
CA GLU A 304 23.61 6.30 -11.98
C GLU A 304 24.02 4.84 -11.72
N LYS A 305 24.46 4.53 -10.51
CA LYS A 305 24.83 3.15 -10.08
C LYS A 305 23.68 2.41 -9.39
N ALA A 306 22.58 3.09 -9.16
CA ALA A 306 21.46 2.53 -8.41
C ALA A 306 20.52 1.74 -9.31
N PHE A 307 19.74 0.87 -8.69
CA PHE A 307 18.68 0.14 -9.36
C PHE A 307 17.41 0.10 -8.49
N MET A 308 16.25 0.24 -9.13
CA MET A 308 14.95 0.22 -8.47
C MET A 308 14.09 -0.93 -8.95
N VAL A 309 13.50 -1.64 -8.02
CA VAL A 309 12.34 -2.52 -8.23
C VAL A 309 11.10 -1.77 -7.76
N SER A 310 10.29 -1.29 -8.70
CA SER A 310 8.96 -0.76 -8.45
C SER A 310 8.01 -1.94 -8.30
N ALA A 311 7.73 -2.27 -7.05
CA ALA A 311 6.95 -3.42 -6.65
C ALA A 311 5.50 -2.98 -6.42
N ASP A 312 4.64 -3.35 -7.34
CA ASP A 312 3.21 -3.02 -7.38
C ASP A 312 2.49 -4.16 -8.11
N ASN A 313 1.44 -4.71 -7.53
CA ASN A 313 0.81 -5.94 -8.03
C ASN A 313 0.43 -5.88 -9.53
N ALA A 314 0.41 -7.02 -10.17
CA ALA A 314 0.10 -7.18 -11.59
C ALA A 314 -1.28 -7.83 -11.79
N HIS A 315 -1.89 -7.60 -12.95
CA HIS A 315 -3.16 -8.25 -13.32
C HIS A 315 -2.95 -9.73 -13.61
N GLY A 316 -3.50 -10.60 -12.77
CA GLY A 316 -3.57 -12.04 -13.01
C GLY A 316 -4.57 -12.38 -14.10
N PHE A 317 -4.28 -13.42 -14.91
CA PHE A 317 -5.17 -13.92 -15.95
C PHE A 317 -6.46 -14.47 -15.34
N HIS A 318 -7.59 -13.87 -15.71
CA HIS A 318 -8.91 -14.26 -15.21
C HIS A 318 -9.52 -15.36 -16.12
N PRO A 319 -9.78 -16.57 -15.59
CA PRO A 319 -10.17 -17.72 -16.43
C PRO A 319 -11.50 -17.52 -17.17
N ASN A 320 -12.40 -16.69 -16.65
CA ASN A 320 -13.71 -16.44 -17.27
C ASN A 320 -13.71 -15.28 -18.27
N TYR A 321 -12.59 -14.54 -18.42
CA TYR A 321 -12.49 -13.34 -19.25
C TYR A 321 -11.19 -13.33 -20.06
N ALA A 322 -10.82 -14.48 -20.65
CA ALA A 322 -9.57 -14.65 -21.40
C ALA A 322 -9.41 -13.62 -22.54
N GLU A 323 -10.52 -13.20 -23.14
CA GLU A 323 -10.55 -12.20 -24.22
C GLU A 323 -10.14 -10.78 -23.80
N LYS A 324 -10.02 -10.52 -22.49
CA LYS A 324 -9.55 -9.23 -21.94
C LYS A 324 -8.03 -9.10 -21.87
N TYR A 325 -7.32 -10.18 -22.13
CA TYR A 325 -5.86 -10.25 -21.98
C TYR A 325 -5.16 -10.35 -23.32
N ASP A 326 -3.88 -9.98 -23.36
CA ASP A 326 -3.01 -10.27 -24.48
C ASP A 326 -2.88 -11.80 -24.64
N PRO A 327 -2.99 -12.34 -25.86
CA PRO A 327 -3.05 -13.79 -26.06
C PRO A 327 -1.75 -14.53 -25.70
N THR A 328 -0.62 -13.83 -25.64
CA THR A 328 0.71 -14.43 -25.43
C THR A 328 1.47 -13.86 -24.22
N ASN A 329 1.06 -12.69 -23.69
CA ASN A 329 1.75 -11.98 -22.61
C ASN A 329 0.81 -11.71 -21.43
N HIS A 330 0.30 -12.77 -20.81
CA HIS A 330 -0.56 -12.70 -19.64
C HIS A 330 0.06 -13.49 -18.47
N ALA A 331 -0.23 -13.05 -17.24
CA ALA A 331 0.35 -13.60 -16.04
C ALA A 331 -0.59 -14.57 -15.34
N LEU A 332 -0.10 -15.76 -14.99
CA LEU A 332 -0.86 -16.78 -14.28
C LEU A 332 -0.59 -16.72 -12.77
N LEU A 333 -1.60 -16.95 -11.95
CA LEU A 333 -1.42 -17.18 -10.52
C LEU A 333 -0.61 -18.48 -10.33
N GLY A 334 0.41 -18.44 -9.45
CA GLY A 334 1.32 -19.55 -9.23
C GLY A 334 2.52 -19.58 -10.18
N GLY A 335 2.60 -18.64 -11.14
CA GLY A 335 3.71 -18.54 -12.11
C GLY A 335 4.89 -17.67 -11.65
N GLY A 336 4.86 -17.15 -10.43
CA GLY A 336 5.90 -16.28 -9.87
C GLY A 336 5.74 -14.80 -10.21
N PRO A 337 6.71 -13.97 -9.79
CA PRO A 337 6.73 -12.52 -10.05
C PRO A 337 6.58 -12.18 -11.53
N VAL A 338 5.91 -11.09 -11.81
CA VAL A 338 5.54 -10.63 -13.15
C VAL A 338 6.24 -9.32 -13.48
N ILE A 339 7.05 -9.28 -14.53
CA ILE A 339 7.63 -8.05 -15.10
C ILE A 339 6.55 -7.37 -15.94
N LYS A 340 6.22 -6.13 -15.63
CA LYS A 340 5.22 -5.31 -16.34
C LYS A 340 5.88 -4.50 -17.44
N ILE A 341 5.41 -4.58 -18.67
CA ILE A 341 5.95 -3.89 -19.85
C ILE A 341 4.86 -3.09 -20.53
N ASN A 342 5.15 -1.85 -20.93
CA ASN A 342 4.18 -1.00 -21.60
C ASN A 342 4.87 -0.07 -22.63
N ALA A 343 4.45 -0.15 -23.90
CA ALA A 343 5.02 0.66 -24.98
C ALA A 343 4.77 2.18 -24.82
N ALA A 344 3.73 2.58 -24.09
CA ALA A 344 3.44 3.97 -23.77
C ALA A 344 4.19 4.50 -22.53
N GLN A 345 5.16 3.71 -22.03
CA GLN A 345 6.00 4.06 -20.87
C GLN A 345 5.18 4.37 -19.59
N LYS A 346 4.08 3.63 -19.40
CA LYS A 346 3.30 3.65 -18.17
C LYS A 346 4.02 2.92 -17.02
N TYR A 347 5.02 2.11 -17.36
CA TYR A 347 5.94 1.41 -16.49
C TYR A 347 7.36 1.87 -16.78
N ALA A 348 8.23 1.89 -15.78
CA ALA A 348 9.64 2.25 -15.91
C ALA A 348 10.48 1.17 -16.64
N THR A 349 9.90 0.00 -16.86
CA THR A 349 10.58 -1.17 -17.42
C THR A 349 11.04 -0.94 -18.85
N ASP A 350 12.32 -1.22 -19.10
CA ASP A 350 12.92 -1.41 -20.41
C ASP A 350 13.52 -2.81 -20.57
N ALA A 351 14.16 -3.10 -21.70
CA ALA A 351 14.75 -4.41 -21.95
C ALA A 351 15.92 -4.74 -21.01
N MET A 352 16.70 -3.73 -20.61
CA MET A 352 17.85 -3.89 -19.70
C MET A 352 17.38 -4.21 -18.29
N SER A 353 16.45 -3.43 -17.76
CA SER A 353 15.90 -3.62 -16.42
C SER A 353 15.08 -4.90 -16.30
N ALA A 354 14.31 -5.26 -17.34
CA ALA A 354 13.60 -6.54 -17.42
C ALA A 354 14.56 -7.73 -17.38
N ALA A 355 15.65 -7.68 -18.16
CA ALA A 355 16.68 -8.73 -18.16
C ALA A 355 17.41 -8.82 -16.82
N ALA A 356 17.69 -7.69 -16.18
CA ALA A 356 18.30 -7.67 -14.85
C ALA A 356 17.42 -8.38 -13.81
N PHE A 357 16.13 -8.05 -13.74
CA PHE A 357 15.22 -8.67 -12.78
C PHE A 357 14.96 -10.16 -13.11
N GLN A 358 14.89 -10.53 -14.37
CA GLN A 358 14.82 -11.95 -14.76
C GLN A 358 16.03 -12.74 -14.23
N GLN A 359 17.24 -12.22 -14.37
CA GLN A 359 18.45 -12.86 -13.85
C GLN A 359 18.44 -12.95 -12.31
N ILE A 360 17.87 -11.95 -11.60
CA ILE A 360 17.66 -12.01 -10.15
C ILE A 360 16.74 -13.18 -9.79
N CYS A 361 15.62 -13.34 -10.49
CA CYS A 361 14.71 -14.46 -10.29
C CYS A 361 15.41 -15.81 -10.56
N GLU A 362 16.18 -15.92 -11.65
CA GLU A 362 16.95 -17.12 -11.98
C GLU A 362 17.96 -17.48 -10.88
N ARG A 363 18.69 -16.51 -10.32
CA ARG A 363 19.62 -16.71 -9.20
C ARG A 363 18.89 -17.09 -7.91
N ALA A 364 17.71 -16.53 -7.68
CA ALA A 364 16.84 -16.90 -6.56
C ALA A 364 16.19 -18.29 -6.71
N GLY A 365 16.28 -18.90 -7.90
CA GLY A 365 15.63 -20.18 -8.22
C GLY A 365 14.12 -20.08 -8.26
N VAL A 366 13.57 -18.94 -8.66
CA VAL A 366 12.11 -18.68 -8.73
C VAL A 366 11.68 -18.46 -10.19
N PRO A 367 10.45 -18.88 -10.56
CA PRO A 367 9.90 -18.57 -11.88
C PRO A 367 9.66 -17.06 -12.02
N CYS A 368 9.62 -16.57 -13.26
CA CYS A 368 9.34 -15.18 -13.59
C CYS A 368 8.50 -15.10 -14.85
N GLN A 369 7.52 -14.20 -14.86
CA GLN A 369 6.59 -14.00 -15.95
C GLN A 369 6.72 -12.60 -16.57
N ARG A 370 6.12 -12.38 -17.72
CA ARG A 370 5.99 -11.07 -18.35
C ARG A 370 4.53 -10.77 -18.64
N PHE A 371 4.16 -9.51 -18.46
CA PHE A 371 2.82 -9.00 -18.72
C PHE A 371 2.86 -7.78 -19.62
N VAL A 372 1.99 -7.77 -20.62
CA VAL A 372 1.69 -6.62 -21.47
C VAL A 372 0.17 -6.50 -21.55
N ASN A 373 -0.34 -5.28 -21.47
CA ASN A 373 -1.76 -5.06 -21.69
C ASN A 373 -2.17 -5.44 -23.12
N ARG A 374 -3.39 -5.92 -23.30
CA ARG A 374 -3.98 -6.04 -24.64
C ARG A 374 -3.96 -4.67 -25.33
N SER A 375 -3.55 -4.60 -26.60
CA SER A 375 -3.20 -3.35 -27.30
C SER A 375 -4.33 -2.33 -27.38
N ASP A 376 -5.59 -2.76 -27.27
CA ASP A 376 -6.79 -1.92 -27.29
C ASP A 376 -7.32 -1.58 -25.86
N ILE A 377 -6.63 -2.03 -24.81
CA ILE A 377 -6.97 -1.74 -23.41
C ILE A 377 -5.89 -0.85 -22.82
N ALA A 378 -6.29 0.35 -22.39
CA ALA A 378 -5.39 1.24 -21.66
C ALA A 378 -5.08 0.66 -20.27
N GLY A 379 -3.80 0.45 -19.99
CA GLY A 379 -3.34 0.08 -18.65
C GLY A 379 -3.29 1.27 -17.71
N GLY A 380 -3.24 0.99 -16.39
CA GLY A 380 -2.88 1.96 -15.37
C GLY A 380 -1.39 2.36 -15.47
N SER A 381 -0.96 3.29 -14.66
CA SER A 381 0.46 3.56 -14.37
C SER A 381 0.78 3.10 -12.94
N THR A 382 2.07 3.06 -12.61
CA THR A 382 2.56 2.68 -11.29
C THR A 382 3.43 3.78 -10.72
N LEU A 383 3.86 3.63 -9.48
CA LEU A 383 4.80 4.55 -8.85
C LEU A 383 6.17 4.58 -9.58
N GLY A 384 6.52 3.54 -10.34
CA GLY A 384 7.83 3.40 -10.99
C GLY A 384 8.11 4.47 -12.04
N ASN A 385 7.17 4.74 -12.95
CA ASN A 385 7.37 5.78 -13.96
C ASN A 385 7.36 7.19 -13.35
N ILE A 386 6.65 7.39 -12.23
CA ILE A 386 6.64 8.65 -11.49
C ILE A 386 8.00 8.88 -10.83
N LEU A 387 8.53 7.87 -10.15
CA LEU A 387 9.85 7.94 -9.52
C LEU A 387 10.96 8.17 -10.55
N THR A 388 10.98 7.43 -11.65
CA THR A 388 12.02 7.57 -12.69
C THR A 388 11.96 8.90 -13.42
N SER A 389 10.82 9.58 -13.44
CA SER A 389 10.71 10.95 -13.94
C SER A 389 11.33 11.99 -12.99
N SER A 390 11.42 11.67 -11.70
CA SER A 390 11.98 12.54 -10.65
C SER A 390 13.44 12.23 -10.34
N ILE A 391 13.80 10.94 -10.38
CA ILE A 391 15.16 10.42 -10.19
C ILE A 391 15.49 9.61 -11.44
N ALA A 392 16.50 10.01 -12.20
CA ALA A 392 16.91 9.31 -13.43
C ALA A 392 17.63 7.98 -13.09
N ILE A 393 16.92 7.08 -12.41
CA ILE A 393 17.41 5.77 -11.95
C ILE A 393 16.92 4.66 -12.87
N SER A 394 17.78 3.65 -13.12
CA SER A 394 17.34 2.43 -13.81
C SER A 394 16.36 1.64 -12.94
N GLY A 395 15.27 1.15 -13.53
CA GLY A 395 14.27 0.43 -12.75
C GLY A 395 13.38 -0.50 -13.56
N VAL A 396 12.77 -1.44 -12.85
CA VAL A 396 11.81 -2.42 -13.37
C VAL A 396 10.49 -2.30 -12.59
N ASP A 397 9.37 -2.26 -13.28
CA ASP A 397 8.05 -2.45 -12.68
C ASP A 397 7.69 -3.93 -12.68
N MET A 398 7.40 -4.44 -11.51
CA MET A 398 7.01 -5.83 -11.32
C MET A 398 5.98 -5.97 -10.20
N GLY A 399 5.33 -7.12 -10.12
CA GLY A 399 4.44 -7.43 -9.00
C GLY A 399 3.97 -8.88 -9.03
N ASN A 400 3.25 -9.30 -7.99
CA ASN A 400 2.58 -10.59 -8.01
C ASN A 400 1.26 -10.50 -8.78
N PRO A 401 0.86 -11.56 -9.52
CA PRO A 401 -0.43 -11.56 -10.19
C PRO A 401 -1.56 -11.66 -9.16
N VAL A 402 -2.54 -10.75 -9.26
CA VAL A 402 -3.76 -10.76 -8.44
C VAL A 402 -4.99 -10.74 -9.32
N LEU A 403 -6.06 -11.39 -8.86
CA LEU A 403 -7.40 -11.29 -9.44
C LEU A 403 -8.24 -10.33 -8.62
N ALA A 404 -9.21 -9.69 -9.29
CA ALA A 404 -10.11 -8.72 -8.68
C ALA A 404 -9.38 -7.55 -7.99
N MET A 405 -8.25 -7.10 -8.55
CA MET A 405 -7.55 -5.89 -8.11
C MET A 405 -8.53 -4.74 -7.90
N HIS A 406 -8.40 -3.98 -6.79
CA HIS A 406 -9.32 -2.92 -6.37
C HIS A 406 -10.73 -3.38 -5.91
N SER A 407 -10.98 -4.68 -5.82
CA SER A 407 -12.14 -5.18 -5.09
C SER A 407 -11.94 -4.99 -3.58
N VAL A 408 -13.03 -4.92 -2.84
CA VAL A 408 -12.96 -5.01 -1.36
C VAL A 408 -12.27 -6.30 -0.91
N ARG A 409 -12.21 -7.30 -1.81
CA ARG A 409 -11.55 -8.58 -1.59
C ARG A 409 -10.94 -9.09 -2.89
N GLU A 410 -9.64 -9.30 -2.86
CA GLU A 410 -8.78 -9.73 -3.96
C GLU A 410 -8.31 -11.16 -3.75
N LEU A 411 -7.66 -11.75 -4.75
CA LEU A 411 -7.15 -13.12 -4.71
C LEU A 411 -5.75 -13.18 -5.31
N ALA A 412 -4.78 -13.73 -4.55
CA ALA A 412 -3.40 -13.97 -5.00
C ALA A 412 -2.97 -15.41 -4.70
N SER A 413 -1.91 -15.87 -5.33
CA SER A 413 -1.28 -17.14 -4.99
C SER A 413 -0.31 -16.99 -3.81
N ALA A 414 -0.40 -17.89 -2.83
CA ALA A 414 0.52 -17.95 -1.71
C ALA A 414 1.97 -18.18 -2.16
N SER A 415 2.18 -19.05 -3.15
CA SER A 415 3.51 -19.37 -3.68
C SER A 415 4.16 -18.19 -4.42
N ASP A 416 3.36 -17.33 -5.08
CA ASP A 416 3.91 -16.14 -5.76
C ASP A 416 4.47 -15.14 -4.75
N HIS A 417 3.80 -14.97 -3.61
CA HIS A 417 4.30 -14.13 -2.52
C HIS A 417 5.65 -14.63 -1.97
N GLU A 418 5.76 -15.94 -1.71
CA GLU A 418 7.02 -16.54 -1.24
C GLU A 418 8.14 -16.40 -2.28
N ASN A 419 7.83 -16.60 -3.57
CA ASN A 419 8.79 -16.44 -4.66
C ASN A 419 9.26 -14.98 -4.79
N CYS A 420 8.35 -14.02 -4.62
CA CYS A 420 8.68 -12.60 -4.62
C CYS A 420 9.67 -12.25 -3.50
N ILE A 421 9.44 -12.74 -2.27
CA ILE A 421 10.36 -12.53 -1.15
C ILE A 421 11.75 -13.09 -1.47
N LYS A 422 11.84 -14.29 -2.05
CA LYS A 422 13.12 -14.90 -2.45
C LYS A 422 13.86 -14.04 -3.49
N ALA A 423 13.14 -13.53 -4.50
CA ALA A 423 13.70 -12.64 -5.51
C ALA A 423 14.19 -11.33 -4.89
N PHE A 424 13.45 -10.74 -3.96
CA PHE A 424 13.81 -9.50 -3.25
C PHE A 424 15.02 -9.69 -2.33
N ILE A 425 15.12 -10.83 -1.64
CA ILE A 425 16.32 -11.19 -0.85
C ILE A 425 17.54 -11.28 -1.76
N GLU A 426 17.41 -11.92 -2.94
CA GLU A 426 18.52 -12.00 -3.91
C GLU A 426 18.91 -10.64 -4.46
N PHE A 427 17.92 -9.76 -4.74
CA PHE A 427 18.16 -8.39 -5.21
C PHE A 427 18.95 -7.56 -4.19
N TYR A 428 18.77 -7.81 -2.91
CA TYR A 428 19.45 -7.09 -1.84
C TYR A 428 20.84 -7.65 -1.47
N LYS A 429 21.31 -8.73 -2.10
CA LYS A 429 22.69 -9.24 -1.91
C LYS A 429 23.70 -8.36 -2.63
#